data_586db0dc9f2deecb9ef9fe63883a75ea
#
_entry.id   586db0dc9f2deecb9ef9fe63883a75ea
#
_cell.length_a   1.000
_cell.length_b   1.000
_cell.length_c   1.000
_cell.angle_alpha   90.00
_cell.angle_beta   90.00
_cell.angle_gamma   90.00
#
_symmetry.space_group_name_H-M   'P 1'
#
loop_
_entity.id
_entity.type
_entity.pdbx_description
1 polymer ?
#
loop_
_entity_poly.entity_id
_entity_poly.type
_entity_poly.pdbx_seq_one_letter_code
_entity_poly.pdbx_strand_id
1 'polypeptide(L)'
;VWLGDLGRIPYEEQRYWKSFNIKPQKNMDSKFIDRQIKGVWTDASRIESKLVPSMNRFNAMISNLYNDVIFNVLSDADKEIYNTFMIPTNYSIPEYQSFLMKLSKLTAESINTKLIKKVMGDDYEKEAKGSGSIAQLDVFLKYTKIDENEVLSNVLKKAYNCRNKLSGHT
;
A
#
# COMPACT_ATOMS: atom_id res chain seq x y z
N VAL A 1 6.83 -26.13 -3.35
CA VAL A 1 7.89 -27.04 -3.83
C VAL A 1 8.29 -26.58 -5.23
N TRP A 2 9.55 -26.32 -5.44
CA TRP A 2 10.09 -25.99 -6.76
C TRP A 2 10.15 -27.26 -7.60
N LEU A 3 9.65 -27.24 -8.83
CA LEU A 3 9.70 -28.42 -9.72
C LEU A 3 11.15 -28.90 -9.96
N GLY A 4 12.13 -27.99 -9.93
CA GLY A 4 13.54 -28.32 -10.01
C GLY A 4 14.06 -29.14 -8.83
N ASP A 5 13.47 -28.98 -7.64
CA ASP A 5 13.84 -29.74 -6.46
C ASP A 5 13.33 -31.20 -6.55
N LEU A 6 12.19 -31.41 -7.22
CA LEU A 6 11.67 -32.76 -7.46
C LEU A 6 12.61 -33.61 -8.32
N GLY A 7 13.37 -33.00 -9.22
CA GLY A 7 14.37 -33.71 -10.03
C GLY A 7 15.62 -34.17 -9.27
N ARG A 8 15.84 -33.64 -8.05
CA ARG A 8 17.01 -33.94 -7.21
C ARG A 8 16.74 -35.02 -6.16
N ILE A 9 15.46 -35.36 -5.90
CA ILE A 9 15.10 -36.42 -4.97
C ILE A 9 15.18 -37.80 -5.62
N PRO A 10 15.33 -38.90 -4.84
CA PRO A 10 15.38 -40.26 -5.37
C PRO A 10 14.15 -40.61 -6.22
N TYR A 11 14.33 -41.48 -7.22
CA TYR A 11 13.29 -41.82 -8.20
C TYR A 11 12.00 -42.35 -7.54
N GLU A 12 12.12 -43.14 -6.48
CA GLU A 12 10.96 -43.69 -5.76
C GLU A 12 10.13 -42.58 -5.12
N GLU A 13 10.77 -41.58 -4.55
CA GLU A 13 10.08 -40.40 -4.01
C GLU A 13 9.47 -39.53 -5.13
N GLN A 14 10.11 -39.42 -6.28
CA GLN A 14 9.51 -38.76 -7.43
C GLN A 14 8.22 -39.45 -7.88
N ARG A 15 8.18 -40.79 -7.86
CA ARG A 15 6.95 -41.55 -8.16
C ARG A 15 5.83 -41.26 -7.15
N TYR A 16 6.17 -41.19 -5.87
CA TYR A 16 5.22 -40.80 -4.83
C TYR A 16 4.63 -39.42 -5.12
N TRP A 17 5.45 -38.42 -5.41
CA TRP A 17 4.97 -37.09 -5.76
C TRP A 17 4.12 -37.05 -7.02
N LYS A 18 4.45 -37.87 -8.02
CA LYS A 18 3.62 -38.00 -9.24
C LYS A 18 2.21 -38.52 -8.95
N SER A 19 2.02 -39.32 -7.91
CA SER A 19 0.70 -39.84 -7.56
C SER A 19 -0.28 -38.77 -7.11
N PHE A 20 0.23 -37.62 -6.63
CA PHE A 20 -0.57 -36.45 -6.25
C PHE A 20 -0.78 -35.45 -7.40
N ASN A 21 -0.26 -35.75 -8.58
CA ASN A 21 -0.40 -34.86 -9.72
C ASN A 21 -1.84 -34.90 -10.23
N ILE A 22 -2.55 -33.80 -10.06
CA ILE A 22 -3.93 -33.63 -10.54
C ILE A 22 -3.95 -32.79 -11.80
N LYS A 23 -4.85 -33.10 -12.72
CA LYS A 23 -5.06 -32.28 -13.92
C LYS A 23 -5.42 -30.84 -13.49
N PRO A 24 -4.72 -29.80 -13.95
CA PRO A 24 -5.07 -28.44 -13.62
C PRO A 24 -6.49 -28.14 -14.07
N GLN A 25 -7.30 -27.62 -13.14
CA GLN A 25 -8.71 -27.26 -13.41
C GLN A 25 -8.85 -25.87 -14.05
N LYS A 26 -7.79 -25.07 -14.02
CA LYS A 26 -7.75 -23.71 -14.57
C LYS A 26 -6.51 -23.55 -15.45
N ASN A 27 -6.56 -22.58 -16.35
CA ASN A 27 -5.40 -22.17 -17.12
C ASN A 27 -4.32 -21.62 -16.19
N MET A 28 -3.06 -21.80 -16.57
CA MET A 28 -1.95 -21.16 -15.87
C MET A 28 -2.12 -19.65 -15.88
N ASP A 29 -1.76 -19.02 -14.74
CA ASP A 29 -1.71 -17.57 -14.64
C ASP A 29 -0.78 -17.01 -15.75
N SER A 30 -1.27 -16.01 -16.47
CA SER A 30 -0.53 -15.42 -17.60
C SER A 30 0.81 -14.82 -17.16
N LYS A 31 0.88 -14.24 -15.95
CA LYS A 31 2.12 -13.67 -15.40
C LYS A 31 3.13 -14.75 -15.00
N PHE A 32 2.65 -15.91 -14.56
CA PHE A 32 3.53 -17.06 -14.36
C PHE A 32 4.15 -17.51 -15.66
N ILE A 33 3.34 -17.65 -16.72
CA ILE A 33 3.83 -18.01 -18.06
C ILE A 33 4.84 -16.99 -18.57
N ASP A 34 4.52 -15.70 -18.46
CA ASP A 34 5.39 -14.63 -18.94
C ASP A 34 6.74 -14.62 -18.20
N ARG A 35 6.74 -14.75 -16.87
CA ARG A 35 7.97 -14.73 -16.05
C ARG A 35 8.80 -16.00 -16.15
N GLN A 36 8.15 -17.16 -16.03
CA GLN A 36 8.86 -18.42 -15.85
C GLN A 36 9.13 -19.16 -17.17
N ILE A 37 8.28 -18.96 -18.17
CA ILE A 37 8.39 -19.66 -19.46
C ILE A 37 8.97 -18.75 -20.52
N LYS A 38 8.47 -17.51 -20.61
CA LYS A 38 8.93 -16.57 -21.66
C LYS A 38 10.07 -15.65 -21.21
N GLY A 39 10.43 -15.62 -19.91
CA GLY A 39 11.45 -14.72 -19.35
C GLY A 39 11.11 -13.23 -19.45
N VAL A 40 9.85 -12.88 -19.63
CA VAL A 40 9.39 -11.51 -19.74
C VAL A 40 9.16 -10.92 -18.36
N TRP A 41 9.72 -9.74 -18.09
CA TRP A 41 9.44 -8.99 -16.87
C TRP A 41 7.99 -8.56 -16.85
N THR A 42 7.27 -8.93 -15.80
CA THR A 42 5.88 -8.49 -15.57
C THR A 42 5.84 -7.60 -14.36
N ASP A 43 4.94 -6.60 -14.38
CA ASP A 43 4.70 -5.74 -13.23
C ASP A 43 4.36 -6.54 -11.98
N ALA A 44 4.77 -6.01 -10.83
CA ALA A 44 4.41 -6.60 -9.56
C ALA A 44 2.89 -6.79 -9.47
N SER A 45 2.45 -8.02 -9.24
CA SER A 45 1.02 -8.34 -9.17
C SER A 45 0.38 -7.91 -7.85
N ARG A 46 1.21 -7.63 -6.85
CA ARG A 46 0.75 -7.29 -5.50
C ARG A 46 0.28 -5.85 -5.45
N ILE A 47 -0.93 -5.66 -4.92
CA ILE A 47 -1.55 -4.32 -4.80
C ILE A 47 -0.73 -3.39 -3.93
N GLU A 48 -0.14 -3.91 -2.84
CA GLU A 48 0.69 -3.13 -1.92
C GLU A 48 1.93 -2.54 -2.59
N SER A 49 2.50 -3.22 -3.59
CA SER A 49 3.66 -2.70 -4.33
C SER A 49 3.34 -1.47 -5.19
N LYS A 50 2.06 -1.18 -5.40
CA LYS A 50 1.60 -0.01 -6.16
C LYS A 50 1.43 1.24 -5.28
N LEU A 51 1.31 1.08 -3.95
CA LEU A 51 1.01 2.21 -3.05
C LEU A 51 2.09 3.28 -3.12
N VAL A 52 3.33 2.94 -2.83
CA VAL A 52 4.45 3.90 -2.81
C VAL A 52 4.68 4.56 -4.18
N PRO A 53 4.72 3.83 -5.31
CA PRO A 53 4.78 4.47 -6.62
C PRO A 53 3.60 5.40 -6.92
N SER A 54 2.39 5.09 -6.46
CA SER A 54 1.22 5.97 -6.64
C SER A 54 1.33 7.24 -5.79
N MET A 55 1.79 7.12 -4.53
CA MET A 55 2.07 8.27 -3.68
C MET A 55 3.15 9.18 -4.29
N ASN A 56 4.20 8.60 -4.85
CA ASN A 56 5.27 9.36 -5.50
C ASN A 56 4.76 10.11 -6.75
N ARG A 57 3.89 9.49 -7.56
CA ARG A 57 3.25 10.16 -8.70
C ARG A 57 2.36 11.32 -8.23
N PHE A 58 1.59 11.09 -7.17
CA PHE A 58 0.75 12.13 -6.60
C PHE A 58 1.58 13.28 -6.03
N ASN A 59 2.66 12.99 -5.30
CA ASN A 59 3.62 13.97 -4.83
C ASN A 59 4.23 14.77 -5.99
N ALA A 60 4.61 14.11 -7.08
CA ALA A 60 5.15 14.81 -8.27
C ALA A 60 4.11 15.76 -8.88
N MET A 61 2.84 15.36 -8.97
CA MET A 61 1.76 16.23 -9.45
C MET A 61 1.59 17.46 -8.53
N ILE A 62 1.52 17.24 -7.23
CA ILE A 62 1.38 18.33 -6.24
C ILE A 62 2.62 19.24 -6.26
N SER A 63 3.81 18.67 -6.38
CA SER A 63 5.06 19.45 -6.42
C SER A 63 5.15 20.35 -7.65
N ASN A 64 4.64 19.92 -8.80
CA ASN A 64 4.55 20.74 -9.98
C ASN A 64 3.62 21.96 -9.80
N LEU A 65 2.58 21.83 -8.97
CA LEU A 65 1.60 22.89 -8.74
C LEU A 65 2.02 23.85 -7.60
N TYR A 66 2.61 23.32 -6.53
CA TYR A 66 2.81 24.06 -5.28
C TYR A 66 4.26 24.09 -4.80
N ASN A 67 5.20 23.49 -5.55
CA ASN A 67 6.62 23.37 -5.23
C ASN A 67 6.90 22.73 -3.85
N ASP A 68 6.07 21.77 -3.47
CA ASP A 68 6.20 20.98 -2.23
C ASP A 68 5.43 19.66 -2.39
N VAL A 69 5.57 18.72 -1.45
CA VAL A 69 4.95 17.40 -1.49
C VAL A 69 3.82 17.28 -0.47
N ILE A 70 2.77 16.52 -0.81
CA ILE A 70 1.64 16.29 0.10
C ILE A 70 1.89 15.15 1.09
N PHE A 71 2.70 14.15 0.70
CA PHE A 71 3.15 13.09 1.61
C PHE A 71 4.64 13.27 1.87
N ASN A 72 5.00 13.56 3.12
CA ASN A 72 6.39 13.69 3.54
C ASN A 72 7.13 12.36 3.42
N VAL A 73 8.42 12.43 3.19
CA VAL A 73 9.31 11.27 3.31
C VAL A 73 9.34 10.81 4.75
N LEU A 74 9.27 9.49 4.96
CA LEU A 74 9.37 8.91 6.29
C LEU A 74 10.73 9.23 6.94
N SER A 75 10.74 9.29 8.27
CA SER A 75 11.96 9.42 9.07
C SER A 75 12.93 8.28 8.77
N ASP A 76 14.23 8.47 9.06
CA ASP A 76 15.24 7.42 8.85
C ASP A 76 14.90 6.14 9.61
N ALA A 77 14.31 6.25 10.80
CA ALA A 77 13.86 5.12 11.59
C ALA A 77 12.71 4.33 10.94
N ASP A 78 11.91 4.98 10.12
CA ASP A 78 10.72 4.38 9.49
C ASP A 78 10.94 4.03 8.00
N LYS A 79 12.09 4.35 7.41
CA LYS A 79 12.37 4.09 5.98
C LYS A 79 12.26 2.61 5.60
N GLU A 80 12.56 1.71 6.54
CA GLU A 80 12.42 0.27 6.30
C GLU A 80 10.98 -0.14 5.97
N ILE A 81 9.99 0.67 6.36
CA ILE A 81 8.58 0.41 6.04
C ILE A 81 8.37 0.31 4.53
N TYR A 82 9.07 1.11 3.71
CA TYR A 82 8.95 1.05 2.25
C TYR A 82 9.27 -0.34 1.68
N ASN A 83 10.23 -1.04 2.30
CA ASN A 83 10.67 -2.37 1.86
C ASN A 83 9.87 -3.50 2.48
N THR A 84 9.31 -3.27 3.67
CA THR A 84 8.60 -4.31 4.47
C THR A 84 7.08 -4.17 4.43
N PHE A 85 6.55 -3.23 3.62
CA PHE A 85 5.11 -3.04 3.47
C PHE A 85 4.51 -4.14 2.60
N MET A 86 3.88 -5.10 3.25
CA MET A 86 3.23 -6.24 2.60
C MET A 86 1.90 -6.55 3.30
N ILE A 87 0.89 -6.94 2.51
CA ILE A 87 -0.37 -7.44 3.06
C ILE A 87 -0.10 -8.79 3.72
N PRO A 88 -0.54 -9.01 4.97
CA PRO A 88 -0.37 -10.29 5.66
C PRO A 88 -0.94 -11.45 4.86
N THR A 89 -0.20 -12.53 4.76
CA THR A 89 -0.62 -13.75 4.07
C THR A 89 -1.33 -14.74 4.99
N ASN A 90 -1.25 -14.51 6.28
CA ASN A 90 -1.96 -15.27 7.31
C ASN A 90 -3.03 -14.38 7.98
N TYR A 91 -3.93 -15.01 8.74
CA TYR A 91 -5.00 -14.31 9.48
C TYR A 91 -4.57 -13.95 10.92
N SER A 92 -3.27 -13.73 11.15
CA SER A 92 -2.74 -13.34 12.46
C SER A 92 -3.10 -11.88 12.77
N ILE A 93 -3.75 -11.65 13.91
CA ILE A 93 -4.09 -10.30 14.38
C ILE A 93 -2.85 -9.41 14.53
N PRO A 94 -1.73 -9.86 15.14
CA PRO A 94 -0.53 -9.03 15.28
C PRO A 94 0.06 -8.58 13.94
N GLU A 95 0.06 -9.44 12.92
CA GLU A 95 0.55 -9.07 11.60
C GLU A 95 -0.37 -8.06 10.92
N TYR A 96 -1.68 -8.22 11.09
CA TYR A 96 -2.65 -7.26 10.57
C TYR A 96 -2.53 -5.89 11.27
N GLN A 97 -2.31 -5.88 12.58
CA GLN A 97 -2.00 -4.65 13.34
C GLN A 97 -0.73 -3.99 12.82
N SER A 98 0.35 -4.76 12.64
CA SER A 98 1.61 -4.27 12.08
C SER A 98 1.41 -3.67 10.68
N PHE A 99 0.65 -4.34 9.81
CA PHE A 99 0.31 -3.85 8.48
C PHE A 99 -0.44 -2.51 8.54
N LEU A 100 -1.48 -2.40 9.37
CA LEU A 100 -2.26 -1.16 9.53
C LEU A 100 -1.43 -0.02 10.13
N MET A 101 -0.51 -0.32 11.04
CA MET A 101 0.45 0.68 11.56
C MET A 101 1.35 1.21 10.46
N LYS A 102 1.94 0.32 9.65
CA LYS A 102 2.78 0.71 8.51
C LYS A 102 1.98 1.52 7.47
N LEU A 103 0.76 1.08 7.16
CA LEU A 103 -0.14 1.82 6.26
C LEU A 103 -0.43 3.23 6.78
N SER A 104 -0.72 3.37 8.07
CA SER A 104 -0.97 4.66 8.70
C SER A 104 0.25 5.59 8.62
N LYS A 105 1.45 5.08 8.88
CA LYS A 105 2.69 5.85 8.77
C LYS A 105 2.95 6.31 7.34
N LEU A 106 2.75 5.42 6.36
CA LEU A 106 2.91 5.77 4.94
C LEU A 106 1.90 6.82 4.48
N THR A 107 0.70 6.83 5.01
CA THR A 107 -0.41 7.66 4.51
C THR A 107 -0.81 8.77 5.47
N ALA A 108 -1.57 8.47 6.51
CA ALA A 108 -2.18 9.47 7.39
C ALA A 108 -1.17 10.32 8.19
N GLU A 109 -0.07 9.68 8.64
CA GLU A 109 0.95 10.35 9.46
C GLU A 109 1.99 11.10 8.59
N SER A 110 2.11 10.73 7.31
CA SER A 110 3.01 11.43 6.37
C SER A 110 2.39 12.67 5.73
N ILE A 111 1.10 12.97 5.94
CA ILE A 111 0.43 14.13 5.34
C ILE A 111 1.12 15.43 5.77
N ASN A 112 1.49 16.23 4.78
CA ASN A 112 2.14 17.53 4.96
C ASN A 112 1.09 18.63 5.24
N THR A 113 0.69 18.75 6.49
CA THR A 113 -0.28 19.77 6.93
C THR A 113 0.25 21.20 6.79
N LYS A 114 1.59 21.38 6.74
CA LYS A 114 2.19 22.69 6.49
C LYS A 114 1.94 23.18 5.06
N LEU A 115 2.05 22.28 4.08
CA LEU A 115 1.68 22.58 2.70
C LEU A 115 0.20 22.96 2.61
N ILE A 116 -0.67 22.17 3.21
CA ILE A 116 -2.12 22.43 3.22
C ILE A 116 -2.41 23.84 3.74
N LYS A 117 -1.85 24.17 4.89
CA LYS A 117 -1.99 25.52 5.48
C LYS A 117 -1.47 26.62 4.57
N LYS A 118 -0.30 26.40 3.94
CA LYS A 118 0.32 27.38 3.01
C LYS A 118 -0.55 27.64 1.79
N VAL A 119 -1.14 26.59 1.20
CA VAL A 119 -1.93 26.70 -0.04
C VAL A 119 -3.31 27.30 0.24
N MET A 120 -3.96 26.93 1.33
CA MET A 120 -5.31 27.42 1.66
C MET A 120 -5.32 28.81 2.30
N GLY A 121 -4.19 29.25 2.88
CA GLY A 121 -4.11 30.57 3.52
C GLY A 121 -5.18 30.78 4.61
N ASP A 122 -5.96 31.87 4.49
CA ASP A 122 -7.00 32.24 5.45
C ASP A 122 -8.16 31.22 5.52
N ASP A 123 -8.42 30.50 4.43
CA ASP A 123 -9.48 29.50 4.38
C ASP A 123 -9.13 28.26 5.23
N TYR A 124 -7.83 27.99 5.43
CA TYR A 124 -7.39 26.94 6.36
C TYR A 124 -7.90 27.17 7.79
N GLU A 125 -7.85 28.40 8.28
CA GLU A 125 -8.29 28.73 9.65
C GLU A 125 -9.79 28.49 9.84
N LYS A 126 -10.59 28.62 8.78
CA LYS A 126 -12.06 28.44 8.82
C LYS A 126 -12.48 26.97 8.66
N GLU A 127 -11.81 26.25 7.75
CA GLU A 127 -12.31 24.97 7.26
C GLU A 127 -11.49 23.76 7.76
N ALA A 128 -10.20 23.92 8.05
CA ALA A 128 -9.29 22.81 8.33
C ALA A 128 -8.63 22.86 9.72
N LYS A 129 -8.59 24.04 10.37
CA LYS A 129 -7.92 24.21 11.66
C LYS A 129 -8.52 23.34 12.76
N GLY A 130 -7.64 22.67 13.51
CA GLY A 130 -8.05 21.81 14.64
C GLY A 130 -8.55 20.43 14.25
N SER A 131 -8.68 20.13 12.95
CA SER A 131 -9.04 18.81 12.46
C SER A 131 -7.79 17.91 12.30
N GLY A 132 -7.99 16.60 12.28
CA GLY A 132 -6.91 15.62 12.04
C GLY A 132 -6.37 15.70 10.61
N SER A 133 -5.15 15.19 10.39
CA SER A 133 -4.43 15.28 9.09
C SER A 133 -5.25 14.76 7.89
N ILE A 134 -6.00 13.66 8.06
CA ILE A 134 -6.87 13.12 7.00
C ILE A 134 -8.02 14.09 6.66
N ALA A 135 -8.61 14.75 7.67
CA ALA A 135 -9.65 15.72 7.43
C ALA A 135 -9.10 16.98 6.75
N GLN A 136 -7.90 17.42 7.14
CA GLN A 136 -7.22 18.53 6.47
C GLN A 136 -6.90 18.20 5.00
N LEU A 137 -6.47 16.97 4.74
CA LEU A 137 -6.25 16.49 3.35
C LEU A 137 -7.57 16.52 2.56
N ASP A 138 -8.68 16.09 3.15
CA ASP A 138 -9.99 16.11 2.51
C ASP A 138 -10.39 17.52 2.06
N VAL A 139 -10.31 18.49 2.98
CA VAL A 139 -10.59 19.89 2.68
C VAL A 139 -9.67 20.43 1.60
N PHE A 140 -8.37 20.13 1.67
CA PHE A 140 -7.39 20.51 0.66
C PHE A 140 -7.71 19.97 -0.74
N LEU A 141 -8.08 18.68 -0.83
CA LEU A 141 -8.42 18.05 -2.11
C LEU A 141 -9.67 18.64 -2.75
N LYS A 142 -10.66 19.00 -1.94
CA LYS A 142 -11.86 19.74 -2.38
C LYS A 142 -11.52 21.16 -2.82
N TYR A 143 -10.76 21.88 -2.00
CA TYR A 143 -10.32 23.24 -2.29
C TYR A 143 -9.57 23.33 -3.62
N THR A 144 -8.70 22.35 -3.88
CA THR A 144 -7.92 22.26 -5.12
C THR A 144 -8.65 21.58 -6.28
N LYS A 145 -9.88 21.09 -6.06
CA LYS A 145 -10.69 20.33 -7.04
C LYS A 145 -10.02 19.06 -7.58
N ILE A 146 -9.14 18.46 -6.80
CA ILE A 146 -8.44 17.21 -7.17
C ILE A 146 -9.31 15.99 -6.88
N ASP A 147 -10.00 15.96 -5.74
CA ASP A 147 -10.92 14.87 -5.35
C ASP A 147 -12.19 15.46 -4.70
N GLU A 148 -13.14 15.84 -5.51
CA GLU A 148 -14.42 16.40 -5.05
C GLU A 148 -15.33 15.31 -4.44
N ASN A 149 -15.10 14.03 -4.75
CA ASN A 149 -15.94 12.91 -4.33
C ASN A 149 -15.47 12.25 -3.00
N GLU A 150 -14.47 12.79 -2.35
CA GLU A 150 -13.93 12.31 -1.06
C GLU A 150 -13.45 10.84 -1.08
N VAL A 151 -13.12 10.29 -2.24
CA VAL A 151 -12.76 8.87 -2.39
C VAL A 151 -11.53 8.54 -1.57
N LEU A 152 -10.46 9.35 -1.73
CA LEU A 152 -9.20 9.12 -1.03
C LEU A 152 -9.34 9.27 0.49
N SER A 153 -9.98 10.36 0.94
CA SER A 153 -10.14 10.63 2.36
C SER A 153 -11.01 9.58 3.07
N ASN A 154 -12.06 9.10 2.42
CA ASN A 154 -12.92 8.05 2.96
C ASN A 154 -12.19 6.71 3.11
N VAL A 155 -11.33 6.34 2.14
CA VAL A 155 -10.50 5.13 2.25
C VAL A 155 -9.50 5.26 3.40
N LEU A 156 -8.82 6.40 3.52
CA LEU A 156 -7.88 6.66 4.61
C LEU A 156 -8.56 6.66 5.98
N LYS A 157 -9.74 7.29 6.11
CA LYS A 157 -10.54 7.26 7.35
C LYS A 157 -10.91 5.83 7.77
N LYS A 158 -11.34 4.99 6.83
CA LYS A 158 -11.65 3.58 7.10
C LYS A 158 -10.42 2.82 7.60
N ALA A 159 -9.28 2.94 6.93
CA ALA A 159 -8.04 2.28 7.33
C ALA A 159 -7.58 2.72 8.72
N TYR A 160 -7.62 4.02 8.99
CA TYR A 160 -7.26 4.60 10.30
C TYR A 160 -8.19 4.13 11.42
N ASN A 161 -9.50 4.07 11.16
CA ASN A 161 -10.48 3.56 12.12
C ASN A 161 -10.28 2.07 12.42
N CYS A 162 -9.93 1.26 11.42
CA CYS A 162 -9.58 -0.15 11.63
C CYS A 162 -8.34 -0.28 12.53
N ARG A 163 -7.29 0.51 12.29
CA ARG A 163 -6.11 0.56 13.17
C ARG A 163 -6.50 0.86 14.62
N ASN A 164 -7.27 1.90 14.85
CA ASN A 164 -7.64 2.34 16.20
C ASN A 164 -8.49 1.29 16.94
N LYS A 165 -9.40 0.62 16.25
CA LYS A 165 -10.20 -0.47 16.84
C LYS A 165 -9.34 -1.65 17.26
N LEU A 166 -8.33 -2.01 16.48
CA LEU A 166 -7.44 -3.12 16.77
C LEU A 166 -6.39 -2.77 17.85
N SER A 167 -6.01 -1.50 17.97
CA SER A 167 -5.06 -1.05 18.99
C SER A 167 -5.70 -0.75 20.35
N GLY A 168 -7.00 -0.49 20.38
CA GLY A 168 -7.75 -0.13 21.60
C GLY A 168 -8.23 -1.33 22.43
N HIS A 169 -7.89 -2.55 22.05
CA HIS A 169 -8.27 -3.79 22.77
C HIS A 169 -7.07 -4.47 23.46
N THR A 170 -6.02 -3.72 23.78
CA THR A 170 -4.92 -4.21 24.64
C THR A 170 -4.96 -3.52 25.98
#